data_c67fd44098b693ee83dd747c6c41f3d0
#
_entry.id   c67fd44098b693ee83dd747c6c41f3d0
#
_cell.length_a   1.000
_cell.length_b   1.000
_cell.length_c   1.000
_cell.angle_alpha   90.00
_cell.angle_beta   90.00
_cell.angle_gamma   90.00
#
_symmetry.space_group_name_H-M   'P 1'
#
loop_
_entity.id
_entity.type
_entity.pdbx_description
1 polymer ?
#
loop_
_entity_poly.entity_id
_entity_poly.type
_entity_poly.pdbx_seq_one_letter_code
_entity_poly.pdbx_strand_id
1 'polypeptide(L)'
;MPTAKRKPSDTLLQERQDRRLLPHVPDPSGQRRKKDRRDHLTGDRQRPQYATYAGRRYQTNFEVKLSVSGKKRIRTRCMDISQTGMQLKIPAGMPADYLAAGAQCGLDFSLLPGVMQEGTENHYRIQANVVRWSPETGTFAVRFTKPLYISRRAAKDTMLSSLSLLFLFLVTLVILLMRTESVLYFRQNSLLYGYSIATAAFLLSRYLFGAMYRPVPVNRHYTPSITIVIPCFNEEKWIGRTILSCVDQDYPPEKLEIIIVDDGSSDDSVNTIKDMVRKLWQEDERFQTRKRIRVFFQKRNQGKREAMALGIRNARTELVGFVDSDSFLEPDAIRHLVQPMIDPKMGGVTGRTDVVNTYTNRLTKMQAVRYYISFRIIKAAEAYFGAVTCLSGPLSCYRLTAAQKVLEPWLNQTFLGRKATFGDDRSLTNFVVRDHRTSYQDTAICSTLVPNSNKVFLRQQMRWKRSWLRESLKAGAFMWRKEPLMSLSFYMGLLIPLIAPIIMVYNLIYVPLTMHIFPTTFLLGILMMSLLMSFAQLRLKKSSLWIYGLWFVLYYEAILLWQMPYAWITFWVSDWGTRGSKRKRKKAQANPQSAARETVRPASAPIEKPHPQ
;
A
#
# COMPACT_ATOMS: atom_id res chain seq x y z
N MET A 1 -6.36 -25.18 -31.28
CA MET A 1 -6.05 -23.96 -30.53
C MET A 1 -5.58 -24.36 -29.16
N PRO A 2 -4.35 -24.06 -28.72
CA PRO A 2 -3.87 -24.47 -27.41
C PRO A 2 -4.47 -23.56 -26.35
N THR A 3 -5.14 -24.15 -25.38
CA THR A 3 -5.66 -23.48 -24.18
C THR A 3 -4.49 -22.88 -23.39
N ALA A 4 -4.42 -21.56 -23.36
CA ALA A 4 -3.43 -20.83 -22.57
C ALA A 4 -3.56 -21.25 -21.09
N LYS A 5 -2.55 -21.91 -20.54
CA LYS A 5 -2.43 -22.24 -19.12
C LYS A 5 -2.50 -20.92 -18.31
N ARG A 6 -3.62 -20.65 -17.66
CA ARG A 6 -3.79 -19.52 -16.73
C ARG A 6 -2.71 -19.60 -15.64
N LYS A 7 -1.97 -18.52 -15.46
CA LYS A 7 -0.97 -18.43 -14.39
C LYS A 7 -1.66 -18.48 -13.02
N PRO A 8 -1.15 -19.24 -12.04
CA PRO A 8 -1.81 -19.44 -10.73
C PRO A 8 -2.12 -18.15 -9.96
N SER A 9 -1.37 -17.07 -10.22
CA SER A 9 -1.54 -15.77 -9.55
C SER A 9 -2.75 -14.97 -10.05
N ASP A 10 -3.09 -15.09 -11.34
CA ASP A 10 -4.23 -14.35 -11.91
C ASP A 10 -5.55 -15.01 -11.49
N THR A 11 -5.56 -16.35 -11.37
CA THR A 11 -6.69 -17.12 -10.85
C THR A 11 -7.00 -16.74 -9.39
N LEU A 12 -5.97 -16.56 -8.55
CA LEU A 12 -6.14 -16.16 -7.15
C LEU A 12 -6.74 -14.74 -6.97
N LEU A 13 -6.54 -13.85 -7.91
CA LEU A 13 -7.11 -12.49 -7.88
C LEU A 13 -8.51 -12.42 -8.50
N GLN A 14 -8.82 -13.26 -9.49
CA GLN A 14 -10.11 -13.27 -10.20
C GLN A 14 -11.19 -14.15 -9.53
N GLU A 15 -10.83 -15.24 -8.86
CA GLU A 15 -11.76 -16.18 -8.20
C GLU A 15 -12.15 -15.77 -6.77
N ARG A 16 -11.72 -14.63 -6.31
CA ARG A 16 -12.05 -14.11 -4.97
C ARG A 16 -13.39 -13.44 -4.97
N GLN A 17 -14.42 -14.18 -5.03
CA GLN A 17 -15.70 -13.73 -4.50
C GLN A 17 -15.66 -13.90 -2.98
N ASP A 18 -15.71 -12.77 -2.28
CA ASP A 18 -16.01 -12.75 -0.86
C ASP A 18 -17.40 -13.38 -0.70
N ARG A 19 -17.46 -14.57 -0.14
CA ARG A 19 -18.75 -15.28 0.11
C ARG A 19 -19.69 -14.45 0.94
N ARG A 20 -19.15 -13.43 1.66
CA ARG A 20 -19.90 -12.53 2.54
C ARG A 20 -19.25 -11.17 2.48
N LEU A 21 -19.57 -10.46 1.43
CA LEU A 21 -19.25 -9.03 1.37
C LEU A 21 -19.71 -8.32 2.65
N LEU A 22 -20.81 -8.82 3.24
CA LEU A 22 -21.45 -8.23 4.40
C LEU A 22 -22.01 -9.33 5.31
N PRO A 23 -22.02 -9.18 6.65
CA PRO A 23 -22.41 -10.25 7.61
C PRO A 23 -23.84 -10.59 7.60
N HIS A 24 -24.77 -10.12 7.08
CA HIS A 24 -26.18 -10.54 7.04
C HIS A 24 -26.68 -10.91 5.65
N VAL A 25 -25.77 -10.99 4.64
CA VAL A 25 -26.16 -11.47 3.31
C VAL A 25 -26.68 -12.90 3.42
N PRO A 26 -27.92 -13.17 2.96
CA PRO A 26 -28.46 -14.52 2.95
C PRO A 26 -27.51 -15.46 2.19
N ASP A 27 -27.21 -16.58 2.79
CA ASP A 27 -26.45 -17.64 2.12
C ASP A 27 -27.31 -18.18 0.98
N PRO A 28 -26.88 -18.11 -0.31
CA PRO A 28 -27.64 -18.67 -1.42
C PRO A 28 -27.91 -20.17 -1.28
N SER A 29 -27.13 -20.87 -0.44
CA SER A 29 -27.33 -22.29 -0.13
C SER A 29 -28.46 -22.55 0.87
N GLY A 30 -29.08 -21.53 1.48
CA GLY A 30 -30.17 -21.66 2.46
C GLY A 30 -29.78 -22.35 3.78
N GLN A 31 -28.50 -22.69 3.98
CA GLN A 31 -28.03 -23.44 5.15
C GLN A 31 -27.83 -22.58 6.40
N ARG A 32 -28.11 -21.28 6.35
CA ARG A 32 -28.01 -20.39 7.50
C ARG A 32 -29.31 -20.27 8.26
N ARG A 33 -29.23 -20.46 9.56
CA ARG A 33 -30.28 -20.09 10.47
C ARG A 33 -30.42 -18.56 10.54
N LYS A 34 -31.68 -18.05 10.66
CA LYS A 34 -32.04 -16.62 10.76
C LYS A 34 -31.32 -15.83 11.87
N LYS A 35 -30.73 -16.47 12.87
CA LYS A 35 -29.88 -15.85 13.90
C LYS A 35 -28.41 -16.19 13.63
N ASP A 36 -27.61 -15.20 13.32
CA ASP A 36 -26.16 -15.37 13.24
C ASP A 36 -25.63 -15.63 14.66
N ARG A 37 -25.04 -16.81 14.89
CA ARG A 37 -24.42 -17.18 16.19
C ARG A 37 -23.37 -16.18 16.69
N ARG A 38 -23.04 -15.15 15.91
CA ARG A 38 -22.08 -14.09 16.21
C ARG A 38 -22.69 -12.91 16.93
N ASP A 39 -24.02 -12.79 16.97
CA ASP A 39 -24.69 -11.76 17.76
C ASP A 39 -24.38 -11.87 19.26
N HIS A 40 -24.02 -13.08 19.73
CA HIS A 40 -23.57 -13.29 21.11
C HIS A 40 -22.18 -12.69 21.41
N LEU A 41 -21.36 -12.40 20.39
CA LEU A 41 -20.07 -11.71 20.55
C LEU A 41 -20.23 -10.17 20.65
N THR A 42 -21.43 -9.66 20.37
CA THR A 42 -21.74 -8.22 20.41
C THR A 42 -22.32 -7.76 21.75
N GLY A 43 -22.70 -8.69 22.64
CA GLY A 43 -23.33 -8.40 23.93
C GLY A 43 -22.38 -8.03 25.07
N ASP A 44 -21.10 -8.29 24.95
CA ASP A 44 -20.14 -8.04 26.03
C ASP A 44 -19.44 -6.69 25.85
N ARG A 45 -19.44 -5.87 26.90
CA ARG A 45 -18.90 -4.48 26.94
C ARG A 45 -17.39 -4.36 26.65
N GLN A 46 -16.69 -5.47 26.44
CA GLN A 46 -15.31 -5.55 25.98
C GLN A 46 -15.28 -6.19 24.59
N ARG A 47 -15.69 -5.45 23.53
CA ARG A 47 -15.47 -5.91 22.16
C ARG A 47 -13.95 -6.07 21.94
N PRO A 48 -13.46 -7.28 21.61
CA PRO A 48 -12.11 -7.38 21.11
C PRO A 48 -12.00 -6.51 19.85
N GLN A 49 -10.92 -5.78 19.70
CA GLN A 49 -10.60 -4.81 18.65
C GLN A 49 -10.83 -5.33 17.21
N TYR A 50 -11.23 -6.57 17.05
CA TYR A 50 -11.32 -7.32 15.79
C TYR A 50 -12.60 -8.16 15.66
N ALA A 51 -13.60 -7.93 16.49
CA ALA A 51 -14.87 -8.66 16.43
C ALA A 51 -15.60 -8.45 15.08
N THR A 52 -15.43 -7.28 14.47
CA THR A 52 -15.96 -6.93 13.15
C THR A 52 -15.44 -7.82 12.02
N TYR A 53 -14.22 -8.37 12.15
CA TYR A 53 -13.56 -9.21 11.13
C TYR A 53 -13.69 -10.70 11.36
N ALA A 54 -14.00 -11.11 12.58
CA ALA A 54 -14.15 -12.53 12.94
C ALA A 54 -15.12 -13.27 12.02
N GLY A 55 -15.99 -12.53 11.34
CA GLY A 55 -17.02 -13.02 10.47
C GLY A 55 -16.73 -13.07 8.98
N ARG A 56 -15.76 -12.32 8.46
CA ARG A 56 -15.43 -12.36 7.04
C ARG A 56 -14.77 -13.66 6.67
N ARG A 57 -15.26 -14.28 5.60
CA ARG A 57 -14.66 -15.48 5.02
C ARG A 57 -14.33 -15.21 3.56
N TYR A 58 -13.14 -15.60 3.18
CA TYR A 58 -12.59 -15.42 1.84
C TYR A 58 -12.48 -16.79 1.18
N GLN A 59 -13.08 -16.94 0.01
CA GLN A 59 -12.87 -18.14 -0.80
C GLN A 59 -11.42 -18.20 -1.23
N THR A 60 -10.83 -19.41 -1.14
CA THR A 60 -9.42 -19.58 -1.43
C THR A 60 -9.15 -21.04 -1.81
N ASN A 61 -7.96 -21.32 -2.37
CA ASN A 61 -7.52 -22.65 -2.70
C ASN A 61 -6.01 -22.73 -2.53
N PHE A 62 -5.57 -22.96 -1.29
CA PHE A 62 -4.15 -23.17 -1.00
C PHE A 62 -3.94 -24.41 -0.14
N GLU A 63 -2.70 -24.93 -0.16
CA GLU A 63 -2.33 -26.13 0.58
C GLU A 63 -2.15 -25.83 2.08
N VAL A 64 -2.68 -26.73 2.92
CA VAL A 64 -2.55 -26.70 4.38
C VAL A 64 -2.02 -28.06 4.83
N LYS A 65 -1.01 -28.06 5.68
CA LYS A 65 -0.51 -29.26 6.36
C LYS A 65 -1.24 -29.41 7.69
N LEU A 66 -2.01 -30.47 7.79
CA LEU A 66 -2.80 -30.80 8.96
C LEU A 66 -2.03 -31.84 9.81
N SER A 67 -1.90 -31.60 11.10
CA SER A 67 -1.40 -32.55 12.08
C SER A 67 -2.47 -32.85 13.12
N VAL A 68 -2.80 -34.11 13.32
CA VAL A 68 -3.76 -34.58 14.32
C VAL A 68 -3.03 -35.46 15.30
N SER A 69 -3.11 -35.12 16.59
CA SER A 69 -2.62 -35.88 17.76
C SER A 69 -1.57 -36.97 17.45
N GLY A 70 -0.28 -36.58 17.39
CA GLY A 70 0.84 -37.52 17.27
C GLY A 70 1.04 -38.22 15.92
N LYS A 71 0.21 -37.99 14.92
CA LYS A 71 0.29 -38.64 13.60
C LYS A 71 0.95 -37.78 12.52
N LYS A 72 1.39 -38.47 11.45
CA LYS A 72 2.05 -37.90 10.26
C LYS A 72 1.28 -36.70 9.69
N ARG A 73 1.97 -35.62 9.32
CA ARG A 73 1.38 -34.43 8.69
C ARG A 73 0.70 -34.79 7.37
N ILE A 74 -0.59 -34.53 7.27
CA ILE A 74 -1.42 -34.79 6.09
C ILE A 74 -1.62 -33.50 5.32
N ARG A 75 -1.56 -33.54 3.99
CA ARG A 75 -1.83 -32.37 3.15
C ARG A 75 -3.31 -32.29 2.82
N THR A 76 -3.88 -31.14 2.98
CA THR A 76 -5.26 -30.83 2.58
C THR A 76 -5.33 -29.45 1.92
N ARG A 77 -6.50 -29.05 1.43
CA ARG A 77 -6.72 -27.77 0.78
C ARG A 77 -7.72 -26.92 1.57
N CYS A 78 -7.38 -25.65 1.73
CA CYS A 78 -8.29 -24.65 2.29
C CYS A 78 -9.29 -24.22 1.22
N MET A 79 -10.58 -24.25 1.56
CA MET A 79 -11.67 -23.84 0.66
C MET A 79 -12.13 -22.41 0.97
N ASP A 80 -12.16 -22.06 2.24
CA ASP A 80 -12.39 -20.69 2.70
C ASP A 80 -11.65 -20.42 4.02
N ILE A 81 -11.34 -19.16 4.28
CA ILE A 81 -10.63 -18.73 5.48
C ILE A 81 -11.21 -17.43 6.04
N SER A 82 -11.12 -17.27 7.36
CA SER A 82 -11.41 -16.03 8.09
C SER A 82 -10.31 -15.78 9.12
N GLN A 83 -10.39 -14.68 9.86
CA GLN A 83 -9.48 -14.40 10.98
C GLN A 83 -9.54 -15.44 12.11
N THR A 84 -10.65 -16.18 12.26
CA THR A 84 -10.90 -17.08 13.38
C THR A 84 -11.05 -18.54 13.02
N GLY A 85 -10.99 -18.90 11.72
CA GLY A 85 -11.12 -20.28 11.28
C GLY A 85 -11.07 -20.45 9.77
N MET A 86 -11.08 -21.71 9.32
CA MET A 86 -11.08 -22.06 7.90
C MET A 86 -11.92 -23.29 7.63
N GLN A 87 -12.34 -23.48 6.38
CA GLN A 87 -12.93 -24.70 5.88
C GLN A 87 -11.90 -25.45 5.03
N LEU A 88 -11.73 -26.72 5.33
CA LEU A 88 -10.74 -27.60 4.71
C LEU A 88 -11.43 -28.74 3.97
N LYS A 89 -10.82 -29.20 2.87
CA LYS A 89 -11.24 -30.41 2.17
C LYS A 89 -10.84 -31.63 3.01
N ILE A 90 -11.69 -32.66 3.09
CA ILE A 90 -11.36 -33.89 3.79
C ILE A 90 -10.26 -34.63 2.99
N PRO A 91 -9.11 -34.97 3.62
CA PRO A 91 -8.07 -35.75 2.96
C PRO A 91 -8.56 -37.18 2.66
N ALA A 92 -8.16 -37.71 1.53
CA ALA A 92 -8.48 -39.10 1.18
C ALA A 92 -7.91 -40.09 2.24
N GLY A 93 -8.74 -41.05 2.67
CA GLY A 93 -8.33 -42.05 3.65
C GLY A 93 -8.27 -41.61 5.10
N MET A 94 -8.84 -40.45 5.44
CA MET A 94 -8.88 -39.95 6.83
C MET A 94 -10.07 -40.55 7.58
N PRO A 95 -9.86 -41.27 8.72
CA PRO A 95 -10.97 -41.77 9.55
C PRO A 95 -11.82 -40.65 10.14
N ALA A 96 -13.14 -40.90 10.23
CA ALA A 96 -14.11 -39.91 10.76
C ALA A 96 -13.81 -39.47 12.18
N ASP A 97 -13.28 -40.32 13.02
CA ASP A 97 -12.97 -40.07 14.44
C ASP A 97 -11.98 -38.94 14.65
N TYR A 98 -11.08 -38.70 13.66
CA TYR A 98 -10.12 -37.57 13.74
C TYR A 98 -10.75 -36.23 13.40
N LEU A 99 -11.94 -36.21 12.86
CA LEU A 99 -12.68 -35.01 12.46
C LEU A 99 -13.91 -34.76 13.33
N ALA A 100 -14.02 -35.47 14.45
CA ALA A 100 -15.09 -35.28 15.42
C ALA A 100 -15.12 -33.83 15.92
N ALA A 101 -16.30 -33.30 16.18
CA ALA A 101 -16.43 -31.95 16.72
C ALA A 101 -15.73 -31.85 18.08
N GLY A 102 -14.86 -30.84 18.23
CA GLY A 102 -14.01 -30.67 19.42
C GLY A 102 -12.60 -31.23 19.27
N ALA A 103 -12.32 -32.08 18.28
CA ALA A 103 -10.97 -32.64 18.06
C ALA A 103 -9.96 -31.51 17.81
N GLN A 104 -8.80 -31.62 18.48
CA GLN A 104 -7.71 -30.66 18.30
C GLN A 104 -6.83 -31.05 17.12
N CYS A 105 -6.43 -30.06 16.31
CA CYS A 105 -5.53 -30.25 15.19
C CYS A 105 -4.55 -29.07 15.08
N GLY A 106 -3.33 -29.37 14.62
CA GLY A 106 -2.35 -28.37 14.26
C GLY A 106 -2.42 -28.06 12.76
N LEU A 107 -2.38 -26.80 12.40
CA LEU A 107 -2.41 -26.30 11.03
C LEU A 107 -1.11 -25.57 10.73
N ASP A 108 -0.50 -25.90 9.58
CA ASP A 108 0.72 -25.28 9.08
C ASP A 108 0.46 -24.85 7.63
N PHE A 109 0.43 -23.54 7.38
CA PHE A 109 0.09 -22.98 6.06
C PHE A 109 0.68 -21.58 5.87
N SER A 110 0.82 -21.18 4.60
CA SER A 110 1.25 -19.84 4.22
C SER A 110 0.10 -19.09 3.57
N LEU A 111 -0.22 -17.92 4.08
CA LEU A 111 -1.12 -16.96 3.44
C LEU A 111 -0.33 -16.06 2.51
N LEU A 112 -0.69 -16.09 1.23
CA LEU A 112 -0.16 -15.15 0.25
C LEU A 112 -0.89 -13.81 0.35
N PRO A 113 -0.22 -12.70 -0.01
CA PRO A 113 -0.87 -11.41 -0.09
C PRO A 113 -2.10 -11.47 -0.96
N GLY A 114 -3.17 -10.86 -0.46
CA GLY A 114 -4.44 -10.81 -1.17
C GLY A 114 -5.31 -12.05 -1.01
N VAL A 115 -4.96 -13.12 -0.29
CA VAL A 115 -5.91 -14.19 0.09
C VAL A 115 -6.98 -13.63 1.02
N MET A 116 -6.57 -12.78 1.93
CA MET A 116 -7.44 -11.96 2.76
C MET A 116 -7.23 -10.48 2.41
N GLN A 117 -8.16 -9.64 2.77
CA GLN A 117 -8.11 -8.21 2.47
C GLN A 117 -6.89 -7.53 3.12
N GLU A 118 -6.45 -8.04 4.25
CA GLU A 118 -5.30 -7.60 5.05
C GLU A 118 -3.92 -8.01 4.50
N GLY A 119 -3.87 -8.57 3.38
CA GLY A 119 -2.90 -8.76 2.31
C GLY A 119 -1.41 -8.97 2.52
N THR A 120 -0.89 -9.34 3.68
CA THR A 120 0.56 -9.63 3.81
C THR A 120 0.88 -11.12 3.77
N GLU A 121 2.06 -11.49 3.24
CA GLU A 121 2.55 -12.86 3.34
C GLU A 121 2.85 -13.19 4.80
N ASN A 122 2.26 -14.27 5.29
CA ASN A 122 2.57 -14.81 6.59
C ASN A 122 2.50 -16.33 6.56
N HIS A 123 3.42 -16.95 7.29
CA HIS A 123 3.40 -18.36 7.58
C HIS A 123 2.81 -18.58 8.97
N TYR A 124 1.84 -19.48 9.07
CA TYR A 124 1.11 -19.74 10.30
C TYR A 124 1.28 -21.19 10.73
N ARG A 125 1.61 -21.37 12.01
CA ARG A 125 1.48 -22.65 12.73
C ARG A 125 0.55 -22.42 13.89
N ILE A 126 -0.66 -22.96 13.80
CA ILE A 126 -1.76 -22.63 14.72
C ILE A 126 -2.44 -23.92 15.16
N GLN A 127 -2.81 -23.99 16.44
CA GLN A 127 -3.75 -24.99 16.93
C GLN A 127 -5.18 -24.57 16.60
N ALA A 128 -6.00 -25.52 16.25
CA ALA A 128 -7.39 -25.33 15.91
C ALA A 128 -8.24 -26.49 16.42
N ASN A 129 -9.52 -26.21 16.67
CA ASN A 129 -10.50 -27.23 17.04
C ASN A 129 -11.48 -27.45 15.88
N VAL A 130 -11.79 -28.70 15.59
CA VAL A 130 -12.82 -29.04 14.61
C VAL A 130 -14.19 -28.60 15.14
N VAL A 131 -14.90 -27.80 14.34
CA VAL A 131 -16.23 -27.27 14.72
C VAL A 131 -17.36 -28.05 14.04
N ARG A 132 -17.14 -28.45 12.82
CA ARG A 132 -18.14 -29.16 11.99
C ARG A 132 -17.44 -30.02 10.97
N TRP A 133 -17.96 -31.23 10.83
CA TRP A 133 -17.60 -32.17 9.77
C TRP A 133 -18.84 -32.39 8.88
N SER A 134 -18.66 -32.37 7.57
CA SER A 134 -19.75 -32.54 6.60
C SER A 134 -19.26 -33.49 5.50
N PRO A 135 -19.50 -34.79 5.66
CA PRO A 135 -19.07 -35.80 4.69
C PRO A 135 -19.74 -35.62 3.32
N GLU A 136 -21.01 -35.18 3.29
CA GLU A 136 -21.75 -34.88 2.07
C GLU A 136 -21.06 -33.84 1.16
N THR A 137 -20.45 -32.85 1.75
CA THR A 137 -19.71 -31.77 1.03
C THR A 137 -18.22 -32.08 0.89
N GLY A 138 -17.73 -33.18 1.47
CA GLY A 138 -16.33 -33.54 1.52
C GLY A 138 -15.45 -32.52 2.24
N THR A 139 -16.02 -31.79 3.24
CA THR A 139 -15.32 -30.70 3.93
C THR A 139 -15.53 -30.72 5.43
N PHE A 140 -14.57 -30.15 6.17
CA PHE A 140 -14.69 -29.88 7.60
C PHE A 140 -14.27 -28.44 7.94
N ALA A 141 -14.84 -27.91 9.00
CA ALA A 141 -14.57 -26.55 9.46
C ALA A 141 -13.79 -26.57 10.78
N VAL A 142 -12.78 -25.74 10.87
CA VAL A 142 -11.97 -25.58 12.08
C VAL A 142 -12.02 -24.15 12.58
N ARG A 143 -11.95 -23.99 13.91
CA ARG A 143 -11.80 -22.71 14.60
C ARG A 143 -10.40 -22.64 15.18
N PHE A 144 -9.69 -21.57 14.90
CA PHE A 144 -8.38 -21.31 15.47
C PHE A 144 -8.47 -21.04 16.98
N THR A 145 -7.52 -21.56 17.76
CA THR A 145 -7.41 -21.26 19.19
C THR A 145 -7.06 -19.80 19.45
N LYS A 146 -6.31 -19.19 18.52
CA LYS A 146 -5.98 -17.76 18.52
C LYS A 146 -6.26 -17.19 17.13
N PRO A 147 -6.90 -16.00 17.03
CA PRO A 147 -7.09 -15.34 15.74
C PRO A 147 -5.78 -15.10 15.00
N LEU A 148 -5.81 -15.09 13.66
CA LEU A 148 -4.62 -14.96 12.82
C LEU A 148 -3.79 -13.71 13.13
N TYR A 149 -4.44 -12.59 13.43
CA TYR A 149 -3.75 -11.35 13.75
C TYR A 149 -2.95 -11.39 15.07
N ILE A 150 -3.39 -12.18 16.07
CA ILE A 150 -2.62 -12.41 17.32
C ILE A 150 -1.44 -13.34 17.05
N SER A 151 -1.65 -14.40 16.27
CA SER A 151 -0.61 -15.36 15.89
C SER A 151 0.50 -14.72 15.05
N ARG A 152 0.18 -13.66 14.30
CA ARG A 152 1.14 -12.87 13.53
C ARG A 152 2.23 -12.21 14.39
N ARG A 153 1.93 -11.86 15.66
CA ARG A 153 2.88 -11.21 16.57
C ARG A 153 3.81 -12.17 17.32
N ALA A 154 3.46 -13.44 17.43
CA ALA A 154 4.12 -14.37 18.35
C ALA A 154 5.32 -15.13 17.76
N ALA A 155 5.45 -15.31 16.45
CA ALA A 155 6.53 -16.08 15.84
C ALA A 155 7.76 -15.22 15.51
N LYS A 156 8.48 -14.74 16.52
CA LYS A 156 9.84 -14.21 16.34
C LYS A 156 10.80 -15.39 16.29
N ASP A 157 11.28 -15.73 15.12
CA ASP A 157 12.45 -16.59 14.96
C ASP A 157 13.69 -15.79 15.40
N THR A 158 14.14 -16.05 16.64
CA THR A 158 15.23 -15.32 17.29
C THR A 158 16.55 -15.51 16.55
N MET A 159 16.83 -16.71 16.04
CA MET A 159 18.07 -17.01 15.32
C MET A 159 18.19 -16.20 14.03
N LEU A 160 17.16 -16.21 13.19
CA LEU A 160 17.16 -15.43 11.94
C LEU A 160 17.26 -13.92 12.21
N SER A 161 16.62 -13.46 13.29
CA SER A 161 16.72 -12.07 13.73
C SER A 161 18.15 -11.71 14.17
N SER A 162 18.83 -12.58 14.93
CA SER A 162 20.21 -12.35 15.39
C SER A 162 21.21 -12.37 14.24
N LEU A 163 21.09 -13.36 13.32
CA LEU A 163 21.92 -13.43 12.12
C LEU A 163 21.74 -12.18 11.23
N SER A 164 20.50 -11.74 11.02
CA SER A 164 20.27 -10.54 10.21
C SER A 164 20.84 -9.28 10.84
N LEU A 165 20.87 -9.18 12.17
CA LEU A 165 21.51 -8.09 12.90
C LEU A 165 23.03 -8.13 12.75
N LEU A 166 23.65 -9.31 12.89
CA LEU A 166 25.09 -9.51 12.65
C LEU A 166 25.48 -9.10 11.23
N PHE A 167 24.75 -9.57 10.21
CA PHE A 167 25.03 -9.19 8.82
C PHE A 167 24.84 -7.70 8.56
N LEU A 168 23.83 -7.06 9.14
CA LEU A 168 23.65 -5.61 9.07
C LEU A 168 24.86 -4.88 9.68
N PHE A 169 25.34 -5.34 10.84
CA PHE A 169 26.52 -4.78 11.49
C PHE A 169 27.77 -4.92 10.60
N LEU A 170 28.04 -6.12 10.08
CA LEU A 170 29.20 -6.38 9.22
C LEU A 170 29.15 -5.53 7.93
N VAL A 171 28.00 -5.46 7.25
CA VAL A 171 27.84 -4.63 6.05
C VAL A 171 28.05 -3.14 6.37
N THR A 172 27.51 -2.66 7.50
CA THR A 172 27.71 -1.27 7.94
C THR A 172 29.18 -1.00 8.23
N LEU A 173 29.87 -1.93 8.92
CA LEU A 173 31.32 -1.83 9.20
C LEU A 173 32.12 -1.74 7.91
N VAL A 174 31.86 -2.62 6.93
CA VAL A 174 32.54 -2.57 5.62
C VAL A 174 32.31 -1.24 4.89
N ILE A 175 31.07 -0.72 4.91
CA ILE A 175 30.75 0.60 4.34
C ILE A 175 31.59 1.69 5.02
N LEU A 176 31.71 1.67 6.36
CA LEU A 176 32.51 2.65 7.09
C LEU A 176 34.00 2.52 6.76
N LEU A 177 34.55 1.30 6.70
CA LEU A 177 35.94 1.07 6.29
C LEU A 177 36.23 1.56 4.88
N MET A 178 35.31 1.35 3.93
CA MET A 178 35.42 1.93 2.58
C MET A 178 35.42 3.47 2.60
N ARG A 179 34.80 4.10 3.61
CA ARG A 179 34.80 5.57 3.74
C ARG A 179 36.11 6.10 4.33
N THR A 180 36.81 5.34 5.16
CA THR A 180 38.17 5.72 5.60
C THR A 180 39.11 5.83 4.41
N GLU A 181 39.07 4.87 3.48
CA GLU A 181 39.80 4.97 2.21
C GLU A 181 39.43 6.26 1.44
N SER A 182 38.13 6.54 1.32
CA SER A 182 37.67 7.77 0.64
C SER A 182 38.15 9.06 1.32
N VAL A 183 38.38 9.07 2.63
CA VAL A 183 38.94 10.21 3.36
C VAL A 183 40.45 10.32 3.10
N LEU A 184 41.17 9.20 3.13
CA LEU A 184 42.63 9.19 2.88
C LEU A 184 43.01 9.70 1.49
N TYR A 185 42.24 9.30 0.47
CA TYR A 185 42.49 9.68 -0.92
C TYR A 185 41.69 10.90 -1.38
N PHE A 186 41.05 11.65 -0.45
CA PHE A 186 40.17 12.77 -0.78
C PHE A 186 40.81 13.82 -1.69
N ARG A 187 42.09 14.13 -1.48
CA ARG A 187 42.84 15.13 -2.31
C ARG A 187 43.00 14.72 -3.75
N GLN A 188 43.01 13.42 -4.09
CA GLN A 188 43.19 12.93 -5.44
C GLN A 188 41.97 13.16 -6.33
N ASN A 189 40.76 13.01 -5.76
CA ASN A 189 39.52 13.30 -6.46
C ASN A 189 38.41 13.69 -5.45
N SER A 190 38.45 14.97 -5.03
CA SER A 190 37.55 15.49 -3.99
C SER A 190 36.05 15.38 -4.37
N LEU A 191 35.71 15.50 -5.66
CA LEU A 191 34.32 15.37 -6.11
C LEU A 191 33.81 13.94 -5.94
N LEU A 192 34.56 12.93 -6.38
CA LEU A 192 34.17 11.53 -6.30
C LEU A 192 34.12 11.05 -4.85
N TYR A 193 35.19 11.29 -4.09
CA TYR A 193 35.26 10.83 -2.70
C TYR A 193 34.28 11.61 -1.80
N GLY A 194 34.10 12.92 -2.04
CA GLY A 194 33.09 13.72 -1.34
C GLY A 194 31.68 13.23 -1.60
N TYR A 195 31.33 12.93 -2.85
CA TYR A 195 30.03 12.33 -3.18
C TYR A 195 29.85 10.96 -2.50
N SER A 196 30.88 10.15 -2.48
CA SER A 196 30.87 8.81 -1.88
C SER A 196 30.61 8.87 -0.36
N ILE A 197 31.33 9.77 0.35
CA ILE A 197 31.14 10.01 1.79
C ILE A 197 29.73 10.54 2.06
N ALA A 198 29.30 11.56 1.31
CA ALA A 198 27.99 12.17 1.46
C ALA A 198 26.85 11.17 1.25
N THR A 199 26.96 10.31 0.21
CA THR A 199 25.96 9.27 -0.07
C THR A 199 25.89 8.24 1.04
N ALA A 200 27.04 7.76 1.54
CA ALA A 200 27.06 6.80 2.65
C ALA A 200 26.48 7.41 3.93
N ALA A 201 26.89 8.63 4.29
CA ALA A 201 26.37 9.34 5.46
C ALA A 201 24.85 9.54 5.37
N PHE A 202 24.36 9.99 4.20
CA PHE A 202 22.93 10.15 3.96
C PHE A 202 22.16 8.84 4.14
N LEU A 203 22.61 7.76 3.50
CA LEU A 203 21.91 6.48 3.56
C LEU A 203 21.95 5.86 4.96
N LEU A 204 23.13 5.82 5.60
CA LEU A 204 23.25 5.27 6.95
C LEU A 204 22.44 6.08 7.97
N SER A 205 22.41 7.42 7.85
CA SER A 205 21.55 8.25 8.70
C SER A 205 20.07 7.92 8.55
N ARG A 206 19.60 7.61 7.33
CA ARG A 206 18.21 7.17 7.10
C ARG A 206 17.89 5.85 7.80
N TYR A 207 18.83 4.89 7.77
CA TYR A 207 18.65 3.64 8.52
C TYR A 207 18.67 3.88 10.02
N LEU A 208 19.55 4.75 10.54
CA LEU A 208 19.64 5.10 11.95
C LEU A 208 18.34 5.75 12.45
N PHE A 209 17.91 6.86 11.83
CA PHE A 209 16.69 7.57 12.24
C PHE A 209 15.42 6.75 11.99
N GLY A 210 15.40 5.93 10.92
CA GLY A 210 14.33 4.97 10.69
C GLY A 210 14.25 3.88 11.75
N ALA A 211 15.39 3.47 12.34
CA ALA A 211 15.42 2.53 13.47
C ALA A 211 15.00 3.20 14.79
N MET A 212 15.28 4.48 14.98
CA MET A 212 14.88 5.26 16.15
C MET A 212 13.40 5.64 16.13
N TYR A 213 12.77 5.68 14.95
CA TYR A 213 11.36 5.99 14.81
C TYR A 213 10.47 5.03 15.62
N ARG A 214 9.46 5.58 16.28
CA ARG A 214 8.41 4.83 16.97
C ARG A 214 7.04 5.32 16.50
N PRO A 215 6.11 4.41 16.16
CA PRO A 215 4.74 4.79 15.85
C PRO A 215 4.05 5.33 17.10
N VAL A 216 3.16 6.29 16.91
CA VAL A 216 2.34 6.82 18.00
C VAL A 216 1.42 5.70 18.53
N PRO A 217 1.40 5.44 19.85
CA PRO A 217 0.53 4.43 20.43
C PRO A 217 -0.95 4.77 20.24
N VAL A 218 -1.79 3.73 20.12
CA VAL A 218 -3.23 3.91 19.95
C VAL A 218 -3.90 4.32 21.25
N ASN A 219 -4.42 5.53 21.28
CA ASN A 219 -5.40 5.96 22.28
C ASN A 219 -6.82 5.63 21.79
N ARG A 220 -7.49 4.70 22.43
CA ARG A 220 -8.84 4.26 22.04
C ARG A 220 -9.91 5.35 22.18
N HIS A 221 -9.70 6.31 23.07
CA HIS A 221 -10.62 7.44 23.29
C HIS A 221 -10.44 8.55 22.26
N TYR A 222 -9.30 8.59 21.57
CA TYR A 222 -9.05 9.57 20.51
C TYR A 222 -9.54 9.05 19.17
N THR A 223 -10.74 9.46 18.80
CA THR A 223 -11.43 9.13 17.54
C THR A 223 -12.01 10.39 16.92
N PRO A 224 -11.17 11.30 16.34
CA PRO A 224 -11.65 12.49 15.64
C PRO A 224 -12.52 12.09 14.44
N SER A 225 -13.44 12.98 14.03
CA SER A 225 -14.23 12.73 12.83
C SER A 225 -13.36 12.82 11.57
N ILE A 226 -13.57 11.90 10.62
CA ILE A 226 -12.77 11.81 9.40
C ILE A 226 -13.65 11.52 8.18
N THR A 227 -13.42 12.24 7.08
CA THR A 227 -13.96 11.93 5.76
C THR A 227 -12.90 11.24 4.92
N ILE A 228 -13.16 10.02 4.44
CA ILE A 228 -12.30 9.32 3.48
C ILE A 228 -12.79 9.63 2.07
N VAL A 229 -11.93 10.22 1.25
CA VAL A 229 -12.18 10.52 -0.15
C VAL A 229 -11.52 9.46 -1.03
N ILE A 230 -12.30 8.86 -1.93
CA ILE A 230 -11.86 7.83 -2.88
C ILE A 230 -12.03 8.39 -4.30
N PRO A 231 -10.99 8.98 -4.91
CA PRO A 231 -11.02 9.38 -6.30
C PRO A 231 -10.92 8.14 -7.20
N CYS A 232 -11.86 7.99 -8.14
CA CYS A 232 -11.97 6.84 -9.03
C CYS A 232 -11.92 7.28 -10.49
N PHE A 233 -11.15 6.55 -11.32
CA PHE A 233 -11.16 6.68 -12.77
C PHE A 233 -10.74 5.38 -13.45
N ASN A 234 -11.68 4.69 -14.11
CA ASN A 234 -11.46 3.42 -14.81
C ASN A 234 -10.86 2.33 -13.92
N GLU A 235 -11.55 2.00 -12.83
CA GLU A 235 -11.16 0.99 -11.82
C GLU A 235 -12.28 -0.01 -11.51
N GLU A 236 -13.06 -0.40 -12.51
CA GLU A 236 -14.19 -1.35 -12.39
C GLU A 236 -13.86 -2.60 -11.56
N LYS A 237 -12.61 -3.10 -11.66
CA LYS A 237 -12.18 -4.34 -11.02
C LYS A 237 -11.96 -4.22 -9.52
N TRP A 238 -11.64 -3.03 -9.02
CA TRP A 238 -11.12 -2.86 -7.67
C TRP A 238 -11.94 -1.93 -6.79
N ILE A 239 -12.64 -0.95 -7.39
CA ILE A 239 -13.34 0.11 -6.66
C ILE A 239 -14.35 -0.44 -5.64
N GLY A 240 -15.11 -1.49 -5.96
CA GLY A 240 -16.05 -2.09 -5.02
C GLY A 240 -15.37 -2.63 -3.77
N ARG A 241 -14.20 -3.27 -3.94
CA ARG A 241 -13.41 -3.77 -2.82
C ARG A 241 -12.78 -2.64 -1.99
N THR A 242 -12.33 -1.57 -2.64
CA THR A 242 -11.81 -0.37 -1.97
C THR A 242 -12.88 0.27 -1.09
N ILE A 243 -14.09 0.50 -1.64
CA ILE A 243 -15.23 1.05 -0.90
C ILE A 243 -15.51 0.19 0.34
N LEU A 244 -15.62 -1.12 0.16
CA LEU A 244 -15.90 -2.04 1.27
C LEU A 244 -14.81 -1.96 2.35
N SER A 245 -13.52 -1.86 1.98
CA SER A 245 -12.42 -1.76 2.94
C SER A 245 -12.46 -0.47 3.76
N CYS A 246 -12.93 0.62 3.15
CA CYS A 246 -13.07 1.91 3.82
C CYS A 246 -14.32 1.96 4.74
N VAL A 247 -15.39 1.29 4.33
CA VAL A 247 -16.64 1.22 5.13
C VAL A 247 -16.46 0.38 6.37
N ASP A 248 -15.81 -0.76 6.24
CA ASP A 248 -15.68 -1.77 7.29
C ASP A 248 -14.40 -1.57 8.12
N GLN A 249 -14.27 -0.41 8.71
CA GLN A 249 -13.17 -0.06 9.61
C GLN A 249 -13.60 -0.24 11.08
N ASP A 250 -12.65 -0.60 11.94
CA ASP A 250 -12.82 -0.55 13.40
C ASP A 250 -12.75 0.90 13.87
N TYR A 251 -13.79 1.65 13.52
CA TYR A 251 -13.93 3.07 13.83
C TYR A 251 -15.40 3.40 14.10
N PRO A 252 -15.73 4.37 14.97
CA PRO A 252 -17.11 4.76 15.21
C PRO A 252 -17.80 5.18 13.91
N PRO A 253 -18.90 4.53 13.48
CA PRO A 253 -19.54 4.81 12.20
C PRO A 253 -19.99 6.27 12.05
N GLU A 254 -20.43 6.89 13.13
CA GLU A 254 -20.89 8.28 13.17
C GLU A 254 -19.76 9.30 12.99
N LYS A 255 -18.50 8.87 13.14
CA LYS A 255 -17.31 9.68 12.98
C LYS A 255 -16.54 9.41 11.69
N LEU A 256 -17.01 8.45 10.86
CA LEU A 256 -16.36 8.05 9.61
C LEU A 256 -17.28 8.31 8.43
N GLU A 257 -17.03 9.35 7.67
CA GLU A 257 -17.70 9.65 6.40
C GLU A 257 -16.88 9.15 5.19
N ILE A 258 -17.56 8.75 4.11
CA ILE A 258 -16.91 8.28 2.89
C ILE A 258 -17.47 9.04 1.71
N ILE A 259 -16.60 9.66 0.94
CA ILE A 259 -16.92 10.35 -0.30
C ILE A 259 -16.24 9.63 -1.46
N ILE A 260 -17.03 9.12 -2.39
CA ILE A 260 -16.55 8.49 -3.61
C ILE A 260 -16.73 9.50 -4.73
N VAL A 261 -15.63 9.78 -5.46
CA VAL A 261 -15.67 10.71 -6.59
C VAL A 261 -15.25 9.99 -7.87
N ASP A 262 -16.20 9.69 -8.74
CA ASP A 262 -15.90 9.19 -10.08
C ASP A 262 -15.53 10.35 -11.00
N ASP A 263 -14.33 10.32 -11.58
CA ASP A 263 -13.78 11.36 -12.45
C ASP A 263 -14.09 11.10 -13.93
N GLY A 264 -15.37 10.79 -14.24
CA GLY A 264 -15.84 10.56 -15.59
C GLY A 264 -15.29 9.27 -16.20
N SER A 265 -15.40 8.15 -15.49
CA SER A 265 -14.99 6.83 -15.96
C SER A 265 -15.72 6.41 -17.23
N SER A 266 -15.02 5.66 -18.08
CA SER A 266 -15.52 5.14 -19.36
C SER A 266 -15.66 3.61 -19.40
N ASP A 267 -15.30 2.94 -18.29
CA ASP A 267 -15.50 1.51 -18.03
C ASP A 267 -16.73 1.31 -17.13
N ASP A 268 -16.90 0.13 -16.56
CA ASP A 268 -18.02 -0.21 -15.68
C ASP A 268 -17.88 0.29 -14.23
N SER A 269 -16.92 1.16 -13.94
CA SER A 269 -16.67 1.70 -12.59
C SER A 269 -17.92 2.34 -11.98
N VAL A 270 -18.67 3.12 -12.76
CA VAL A 270 -19.90 3.81 -12.30
C VAL A 270 -20.94 2.81 -11.80
N ASN A 271 -21.20 1.74 -12.57
CA ASN A 271 -22.17 0.71 -12.16
C ASN A 271 -21.67 -0.08 -10.96
N THR A 272 -20.37 -0.43 -10.94
CA THR A 272 -19.75 -1.10 -9.80
C THR A 272 -19.88 -0.28 -8.50
N ILE A 273 -19.69 1.05 -8.57
CA ILE A 273 -19.89 1.95 -7.42
C ILE A 273 -21.36 1.93 -6.99
N LYS A 274 -22.30 2.12 -7.94
CA LYS A 274 -23.74 2.14 -7.64
C LYS A 274 -24.22 0.84 -7.01
N ASP A 275 -23.79 -0.31 -7.55
CA ASP A 275 -24.17 -1.63 -7.05
C ASP A 275 -23.59 -1.90 -5.66
N MET A 276 -22.33 -1.51 -5.43
CA MET A 276 -21.72 -1.64 -4.10
C MET A 276 -22.43 -0.75 -3.08
N VAL A 277 -22.70 0.50 -3.40
CA VAL A 277 -23.40 1.43 -2.49
C VAL A 277 -24.84 0.97 -2.22
N ARG A 278 -25.57 0.51 -3.24
CA ARG A 278 -26.93 -0.06 -3.08
C ARG A 278 -26.89 -1.26 -2.12
N LYS A 279 -25.95 -2.16 -2.29
CA LYS A 279 -25.74 -3.33 -1.44
C LYS A 279 -25.44 -2.95 0.00
N LEU A 280 -24.58 -1.95 0.22
CA LEU A 280 -24.25 -1.41 1.53
C LEU A 280 -25.46 -0.74 2.20
N TRP A 281 -26.34 -0.09 1.43
CA TRP A 281 -27.58 0.50 1.94
C TRP A 281 -28.65 -0.53 2.31
N GLN A 282 -28.68 -1.68 1.64
CA GLN A 282 -29.54 -2.80 2.03
C GLN A 282 -29.14 -3.41 3.39
N GLU A 283 -27.89 -3.24 3.80
CA GLU A 283 -27.34 -3.74 5.06
C GLU A 283 -26.98 -2.61 6.05
N ASP A 284 -27.80 -1.56 6.07
CA ASP A 284 -27.54 -0.32 6.81
C ASP A 284 -27.49 -0.50 8.33
N GLU A 285 -28.22 -1.50 8.89
CA GLU A 285 -28.24 -1.77 10.34
C GLU A 285 -26.84 -1.92 10.95
N ARG A 286 -25.92 -2.52 10.22
CA ARG A 286 -24.55 -2.73 10.69
C ARG A 286 -23.64 -1.54 10.43
N PHE A 287 -23.70 -0.97 9.22
CA PHE A 287 -22.68 -0.04 8.75
C PHE A 287 -23.15 1.41 8.79
N GLN A 288 -24.42 1.69 9.01
CA GLN A 288 -25.04 3.02 9.00
C GLN A 288 -24.65 3.83 7.73
N THR A 289 -24.64 3.14 6.59
CA THR A 289 -24.02 3.63 5.35
C THR A 289 -24.85 4.69 4.64
N ARG A 290 -26.18 4.70 4.86
CA ARG A 290 -27.09 5.71 4.25
C ARG A 290 -26.75 7.13 4.69
N LYS A 291 -26.27 7.30 5.91
CA LYS A 291 -25.93 8.62 6.48
C LYS A 291 -24.52 9.07 6.15
N ARG A 292 -23.58 8.13 5.92
CA ARG A 292 -22.15 8.42 5.84
C ARG A 292 -21.48 8.18 4.50
N ILE A 293 -22.18 7.61 3.49
CA ILE A 293 -21.63 7.46 2.13
C ILE A 293 -22.27 8.49 1.23
N ARG A 294 -21.43 9.26 0.54
CA ARG A 294 -21.81 10.20 -0.53
C ARG A 294 -21.03 9.87 -1.79
N VAL A 295 -21.69 9.97 -2.94
CA VAL A 295 -21.09 9.66 -4.25
C VAL A 295 -21.29 10.84 -5.19
N PHE A 296 -20.21 11.22 -5.88
CA PHE A 296 -20.20 12.26 -6.89
C PHE A 296 -19.73 11.67 -8.22
N PHE A 297 -20.48 11.92 -9.29
CA PHE A 297 -20.13 11.50 -10.64
C PHE A 297 -19.84 12.74 -11.49
N GLN A 298 -18.59 12.89 -11.94
CA GLN A 298 -18.21 13.99 -12.83
C GLN A 298 -18.59 13.64 -14.28
N LYS A 299 -19.09 14.61 -15.03
CA LYS A 299 -19.51 14.42 -16.44
C LYS A 299 -18.33 14.10 -17.37
N ARG A 300 -17.12 14.52 -17.02
CA ARG A 300 -15.88 14.32 -17.80
C ARG A 300 -14.68 14.21 -16.87
N ASN A 301 -13.63 13.54 -17.34
CA ASN A 301 -12.38 13.46 -16.60
C ASN A 301 -11.73 14.85 -16.47
N GLN A 302 -11.57 15.32 -15.25
CA GLN A 302 -10.90 16.57 -14.89
C GLN A 302 -9.53 16.32 -14.24
N GLY A 303 -9.24 15.07 -13.89
CA GLY A 303 -8.01 14.62 -13.24
C GLY A 303 -8.16 14.36 -11.74
N LYS A 304 -7.30 13.48 -11.23
CA LYS A 304 -7.33 13.04 -9.83
C LYS A 304 -7.35 14.20 -8.84
N ARG A 305 -6.61 15.28 -9.12
CA ARG A 305 -6.52 16.47 -8.27
C ARG A 305 -7.87 17.15 -8.09
N GLU A 306 -8.63 17.31 -9.15
CA GLU A 306 -9.98 17.88 -9.12
C GLU A 306 -10.97 16.96 -8.37
N ALA A 307 -10.85 15.65 -8.53
CA ALA A 307 -11.65 14.68 -7.79
C ALA A 307 -11.35 14.73 -6.27
N MET A 308 -10.07 14.85 -5.89
CA MET A 308 -9.68 15.06 -4.49
C MET A 308 -10.20 16.38 -3.94
N ALA A 309 -10.11 17.46 -4.73
CA ALA A 309 -10.59 18.78 -4.35
C ALA A 309 -12.11 18.81 -4.13
N LEU A 310 -12.87 18.11 -4.96
CA LEU A 310 -14.33 17.95 -4.78
C LEU A 310 -14.63 17.26 -3.44
N GLY A 311 -13.83 16.25 -3.08
CA GLY A 311 -13.89 15.59 -1.78
C GLY A 311 -13.60 16.56 -0.62
N ILE A 312 -12.52 17.34 -0.71
CA ILE A 312 -12.14 18.34 0.33
C ILE A 312 -13.24 19.38 0.53
N ARG A 313 -13.80 19.93 -0.55
CA ARG A 313 -14.88 20.95 -0.50
C ARG A 313 -16.15 20.42 0.15
N ASN A 314 -16.41 19.11 0.02
CA ASN A 314 -17.61 18.47 0.56
C ASN A 314 -17.39 17.78 1.91
N ALA A 315 -16.17 17.66 2.40
CA ALA A 315 -15.88 17.10 3.72
C ALA A 315 -16.40 18.02 4.83
N ARG A 316 -16.98 17.42 5.89
CA ARG A 316 -17.60 18.15 7.03
C ARG A 316 -17.02 17.72 8.38
N THR A 317 -15.95 16.97 8.35
CA THR A 317 -15.30 16.36 9.49
C THR A 317 -14.03 17.12 9.87
N GLU A 318 -13.43 16.77 10.98
CA GLU A 318 -12.17 17.38 11.46
C GLU A 318 -10.98 17.04 10.55
N LEU A 319 -10.97 15.83 10.00
CA LEU A 319 -9.90 15.29 9.18
C LEU A 319 -10.42 14.88 7.79
N VAL A 320 -9.57 15.00 6.78
CA VAL A 320 -9.82 14.43 5.45
C VAL A 320 -8.73 13.43 5.10
N GLY A 321 -9.13 12.20 4.77
CA GLY A 321 -8.23 11.14 4.32
C GLY A 321 -8.41 10.84 2.84
N PHE A 322 -7.37 10.33 2.19
CA PHE A 322 -7.39 9.90 0.80
C PHE A 322 -6.98 8.43 0.70
N VAL A 323 -7.72 7.70 -0.12
CA VAL A 323 -7.46 6.30 -0.44
C VAL A 323 -7.58 6.11 -1.94
N ASP A 324 -6.53 5.58 -2.59
CA ASP A 324 -6.57 5.30 -4.03
C ASP A 324 -7.59 4.19 -4.34
N SER A 325 -8.26 4.28 -5.50
CA SER A 325 -9.34 3.37 -5.92
C SER A 325 -8.93 1.90 -6.11
N ASP A 326 -7.64 1.61 -6.07
CA ASP A 326 -7.02 0.28 -6.13
C ASP A 326 -6.30 -0.11 -4.82
N SER A 327 -6.62 0.57 -3.72
CA SER A 327 -5.99 0.37 -2.41
C SER A 327 -7.00 -0.14 -1.38
N PHE A 328 -6.54 -1.02 -0.50
CA PHE A 328 -7.38 -1.74 0.47
C PHE A 328 -6.84 -1.52 1.88
N LEU A 329 -7.67 -0.98 2.74
CA LEU A 329 -7.31 -0.71 4.11
C LEU A 329 -7.31 -1.98 4.96
N GLU A 330 -6.32 -2.11 5.86
CA GLU A 330 -6.47 -3.02 7.00
C GLU A 330 -7.55 -2.48 7.93
N PRO A 331 -8.18 -3.36 8.65
CA PRO A 331 -9.37 -3.05 9.42
C PRO A 331 -9.23 -2.00 10.51
N ASP A 332 -8.07 -1.88 11.10
CA ASP A 332 -7.74 -0.89 12.13
C ASP A 332 -6.93 0.30 11.57
N ALA A 333 -6.83 0.38 10.23
CA ALA A 333 -5.97 1.35 9.57
C ALA A 333 -6.33 2.80 9.93
N ILE A 334 -7.63 3.15 9.90
CA ILE A 334 -8.08 4.51 10.23
C ILE A 334 -7.83 4.84 11.71
N ARG A 335 -8.09 3.89 12.60
CA ARG A 335 -7.82 4.07 14.04
C ARG A 335 -6.35 4.39 14.32
N HIS A 336 -5.45 3.71 13.63
CA HIS A 336 -4.01 3.97 13.74
C HIS A 336 -3.58 5.26 13.04
N LEU A 337 -4.15 5.55 11.87
CA LEU A 337 -3.77 6.69 11.03
C LEU A 337 -3.99 8.04 11.72
N VAL A 338 -5.07 8.15 12.48
CA VAL A 338 -5.45 9.42 13.12
C VAL A 338 -4.63 9.72 14.39
N GLN A 339 -3.95 8.74 14.99
CA GLN A 339 -3.29 8.94 16.28
C GLN A 339 -2.27 10.09 16.33
N PRO A 340 -1.40 10.29 15.31
CA PRO A 340 -0.49 11.42 15.33
C PRO A 340 -1.19 12.78 15.25
N MET A 341 -2.47 12.84 14.83
CA MET A 341 -3.25 14.08 14.74
C MET A 341 -3.67 14.65 16.11
N ILE A 342 -3.39 13.91 17.21
CA ILE A 342 -3.54 14.45 18.58
C ILE A 342 -2.64 15.67 18.81
N ASP A 343 -1.49 15.74 18.12
CA ASP A 343 -0.64 16.94 18.09
C ASP A 343 -1.33 18.02 17.23
N PRO A 344 -1.71 19.18 17.81
CA PRO A 344 -2.37 20.25 17.04
C PRO A 344 -1.48 20.82 15.92
N LYS A 345 -0.15 20.70 16.02
CA LYS A 345 0.79 21.12 14.97
C LYS A 345 0.86 20.15 13.80
N MET A 346 0.27 18.95 13.94
CA MET A 346 0.25 17.93 12.87
C MET A 346 -0.77 18.32 11.81
N GLY A 347 -0.29 18.58 10.59
CA GLY A 347 -1.13 18.88 9.43
C GLY A 347 -1.45 17.68 8.56
N GLY A 348 -0.64 16.62 8.61
CA GLY A 348 -0.89 15.43 7.81
C GLY A 348 -0.10 14.19 8.24
N VAL A 349 -0.67 13.03 7.95
CA VAL A 349 -0.11 11.70 8.29
C VAL A 349 -0.30 10.75 7.12
N THR A 350 0.65 9.88 6.87
CA THR A 350 0.51 8.76 5.92
C THR A 350 0.67 7.42 6.61
N GLY A 351 -0.09 6.42 6.15
CA GLY A 351 0.07 5.05 6.57
C GLY A 351 1.17 4.30 5.81
N ARG A 352 1.39 3.03 6.18
CA ARG A 352 2.26 2.09 5.46
C ARG A 352 1.48 1.46 4.31
N THR A 353 2.12 1.42 3.14
CA THR A 353 1.56 0.75 1.97
C THR A 353 2.30 -0.55 1.70
N ASP A 354 1.60 -1.67 1.72
CA ASP A 354 2.08 -2.98 1.31
C ASP A 354 1.57 -3.32 -0.12
N VAL A 355 2.18 -4.30 -0.78
CA VAL A 355 1.84 -4.69 -2.16
C VAL A 355 0.97 -5.93 -2.18
N VAL A 356 -0.24 -5.84 -2.75
CA VAL A 356 -1.22 -6.95 -2.84
C VAL A 356 -0.72 -8.05 -3.77
N ASN A 357 -0.29 -7.68 -4.98
CA ASN A 357 0.09 -8.62 -6.03
C ASN A 357 1.58 -9.00 -6.00
N THR A 358 2.17 -9.07 -4.82
CA THR A 358 3.60 -9.33 -4.58
C THR A 358 4.11 -10.57 -5.33
N TYR A 359 3.34 -11.65 -5.38
CA TYR A 359 3.79 -12.94 -5.92
C TYR A 359 3.42 -13.17 -7.39
N THR A 360 2.97 -12.16 -8.11
CA THR A 360 2.64 -12.28 -9.54
C THR A 360 3.87 -12.58 -10.38
N ASN A 361 4.98 -11.88 -10.16
CA ASN A 361 6.24 -12.13 -10.86
C ASN A 361 7.47 -11.53 -10.11
N ARG A 362 8.68 -11.62 -10.70
CA ARG A 362 9.90 -11.07 -10.09
C ARG A 362 9.84 -9.55 -9.93
N LEU A 363 9.27 -8.83 -10.88
CA LEU A 363 9.13 -7.38 -10.84
C LEU A 363 8.24 -6.92 -9.67
N THR A 364 7.12 -7.60 -9.42
CA THR A 364 6.24 -7.26 -8.29
C THR A 364 6.87 -7.60 -6.94
N LYS A 365 7.69 -8.67 -6.87
CA LYS A 365 8.48 -8.99 -5.67
C LYS A 365 9.52 -7.93 -5.33
N MET A 366 10.26 -7.43 -6.34
CA MET A 366 11.20 -6.32 -6.17
C MET A 366 10.50 -5.05 -5.71
N GLN A 367 9.34 -4.73 -6.31
CA GLN A 367 8.53 -3.57 -5.88
C GLN A 367 8.04 -3.72 -4.44
N ALA A 368 7.62 -4.90 -4.00
CA ALA A 368 7.19 -5.13 -2.63
C ALA A 368 8.30 -4.84 -1.60
N VAL A 369 9.53 -5.26 -1.88
CA VAL A 369 10.69 -4.94 -1.03
C VAL A 369 10.96 -3.43 -1.02
N ARG A 370 10.99 -2.80 -2.21
CA ARG A 370 11.19 -1.36 -2.33
C ARG A 370 10.14 -0.56 -1.56
N TYR A 371 8.85 -0.91 -1.69
CA TYR A 371 7.76 -0.24 -0.97
C TYR A 371 7.99 -0.35 0.53
N TYR A 372 8.24 -1.56 1.02
CA TYR A 372 8.46 -1.78 2.44
C TYR A 372 9.64 -0.96 2.99
N ILE A 373 10.80 -0.97 2.33
CA ILE A 373 11.98 -0.18 2.74
C ILE A 373 11.69 1.32 2.65
N SER A 374 11.03 1.77 1.58
CA SER A 374 10.68 3.19 1.41
C SER A 374 9.79 3.70 2.56
N PHE A 375 8.80 2.93 2.97
CA PHE A 375 7.92 3.31 4.08
C PHE A 375 8.59 3.11 5.43
N ARG A 376 9.17 1.93 5.68
CA ARG A 376 9.66 1.55 7.01
C ARG A 376 11.01 2.18 7.37
N ILE A 377 11.81 2.60 6.40
CA ILE A 377 13.11 3.26 6.63
C ILE A 377 13.03 4.74 6.25
N ILE A 378 12.72 5.06 4.98
CA ILE A 378 12.87 6.44 4.50
C ILE A 378 11.81 7.35 5.12
N LYS A 379 10.51 7.00 5.03
CA LYS A 379 9.44 7.80 5.65
C LYS A 379 9.50 7.78 7.18
N ALA A 380 9.91 6.67 7.78
CA ALA A 380 10.11 6.58 9.22
C ALA A 380 11.20 7.55 9.69
N ALA A 381 12.31 7.67 8.95
CA ALA A 381 13.37 8.64 9.24
C ALA A 381 12.87 10.10 9.09
N GLU A 382 12.07 10.40 8.06
CA GLU A 382 11.46 11.73 7.91
C GLU A 382 10.44 12.04 9.02
N ALA A 383 9.67 11.02 9.45
CA ALA A 383 8.70 11.15 10.53
C ALA A 383 9.35 11.39 11.89
N TYR A 384 10.57 10.88 12.11
CA TYR A 384 11.35 11.17 13.32
C TYR A 384 11.53 12.69 13.53
N PHE A 385 11.69 13.43 12.43
CA PHE A 385 11.80 14.90 12.44
C PHE A 385 10.46 15.62 12.25
N GLY A 386 9.35 14.92 12.10
CA GLY A 386 8.04 15.50 11.88
C GLY A 386 7.88 16.24 10.55
N ALA A 387 8.61 15.81 9.50
CA ALA A 387 8.62 16.46 8.19
C ALA A 387 8.65 15.45 7.03
N VAL A 388 7.68 14.53 7.01
CA VAL A 388 7.49 13.59 5.89
C VAL A 388 7.19 14.36 4.61
N THR A 389 8.03 14.18 3.59
CA THR A 389 8.00 14.97 2.35
C THR A 389 6.95 14.51 1.33
N CYS A 390 6.30 13.36 1.58
CA CYS A 390 5.25 12.83 0.71
C CYS A 390 4.30 11.93 1.50
N LEU A 391 3.08 12.39 1.72
CA LEU A 391 1.99 11.61 2.27
C LEU A 391 1.33 10.84 1.12
N SER A 392 1.59 9.55 1.02
CA SER A 392 1.29 8.73 -0.16
C SER A 392 -0.20 8.55 -0.42
N GLY A 393 -0.59 8.60 -1.69
CA GLY A 393 -1.97 8.49 -2.16
C GLY A 393 -2.76 7.25 -1.68
N PRO A 394 -2.15 6.04 -1.58
CA PRO A 394 -2.87 4.86 -1.10
C PRO A 394 -3.47 4.98 0.30
N LEU A 395 -2.84 5.74 1.22
CA LEU A 395 -3.40 6.05 2.53
C LEU A 395 -2.74 7.29 3.12
N SER A 396 -3.45 8.39 3.11
CA SER A 396 -3.02 9.65 3.73
C SER A 396 -4.19 10.33 4.42
N CYS A 397 -3.88 11.18 5.41
CA CYS A 397 -4.84 11.95 6.18
C CYS A 397 -4.27 13.35 6.41
N TYR A 398 -5.13 14.35 6.36
CA TYR A 398 -4.80 15.76 6.58
C TYR A 398 -5.81 16.39 7.54
N ARG A 399 -5.38 17.38 8.28
CA ARG A 399 -6.32 18.27 8.98
C ARG A 399 -7.13 19.04 7.94
N LEU A 400 -8.46 18.96 8.00
CA LEU A 400 -9.33 19.54 6.95
C LEU A 400 -9.07 21.05 6.75
N THR A 401 -8.92 21.80 7.84
CA THR A 401 -8.63 23.24 7.79
C THR A 401 -7.31 23.55 7.08
N ALA A 402 -6.28 22.73 7.30
CA ALA A 402 -5.00 22.87 6.61
C ALA A 402 -5.13 22.55 5.11
N ALA A 403 -5.88 21.51 4.75
CA ALA A 403 -6.11 21.14 3.35
C ALA A 403 -6.96 22.20 2.61
N GLN A 404 -8.00 22.72 3.25
CA GLN A 404 -8.87 23.77 2.68
C GLN A 404 -8.10 25.09 2.47
N LYS A 405 -7.27 25.50 3.43
CA LYS A 405 -6.43 26.71 3.32
C LYS A 405 -5.55 26.71 2.08
N VAL A 406 -5.04 25.55 1.68
CA VAL A 406 -4.12 25.42 0.55
C VAL A 406 -4.78 24.95 -0.74
N LEU A 407 -6.09 24.73 -0.74
CA LEU A 407 -6.81 24.07 -1.83
C LEU A 407 -6.67 24.82 -3.16
N GLU A 408 -6.98 26.12 -3.19
CA GLU A 408 -6.93 26.91 -4.42
C GLU A 408 -5.49 27.10 -4.96
N PRO A 409 -4.48 27.47 -4.13
CA PRO A 409 -3.08 27.47 -4.58
C PRO A 409 -2.60 26.11 -5.11
N TRP A 410 -3.04 25.00 -4.50
CA TRP A 410 -2.68 23.66 -4.93
C TRP A 410 -3.31 23.29 -6.27
N LEU A 411 -4.60 23.59 -6.49
CA LEU A 411 -5.30 23.33 -7.75
C LEU A 411 -4.72 24.13 -8.92
N ASN A 412 -4.37 25.39 -8.67
CA ASN A 412 -3.84 26.31 -9.67
C ASN A 412 -2.31 26.27 -9.79
N GLN A 413 -1.68 25.26 -9.17
CA GLN A 413 -0.23 25.13 -9.19
C GLN A 413 0.33 25.04 -10.60
N THR A 414 1.23 25.95 -10.93
CA THR A 414 2.00 25.94 -12.17
C THR A 414 3.49 25.71 -11.91
N PHE A 415 4.18 25.26 -12.93
CA PHE A 415 5.63 25.15 -12.92
C PHE A 415 6.16 25.50 -14.32
N LEU A 416 7.04 26.50 -14.40
CA LEU A 416 7.53 27.07 -15.67
C LEU A 416 6.38 27.40 -16.65
N GLY A 417 5.33 28.07 -16.15
CA GLY A 417 4.15 28.49 -16.93
C GLY A 417 3.19 27.38 -17.31
N ARG A 418 3.44 26.10 -16.96
CA ARG A 418 2.56 24.97 -17.27
C ARG A 418 1.85 24.43 -16.03
N LYS A 419 0.56 24.05 -16.18
CA LYS A 419 -0.23 23.46 -15.09
C LYS A 419 0.37 22.11 -14.67
N ALA A 420 0.55 21.91 -13.37
CA ALA A 420 1.02 20.65 -12.79
C ALA A 420 -0.18 19.69 -12.66
N THR A 421 -0.18 18.55 -13.37
CA THR A 421 -1.33 17.64 -13.46
C THR A 421 -1.16 16.29 -12.78
N PHE A 422 0.01 15.98 -12.22
CA PHE A 422 0.28 14.74 -11.49
C PHE A 422 1.27 14.97 -10.32
N GLY A 423 1.42 13.98 -9.45
CA GLY A 423 2.19 14.09 -8.19
C GLY A 423 1.39 14.81 -7.11
N ASP A 424 0.10 14.53 -7.06
CA ASP A 424 -0.88 15.20 -6.23
C ASP A 424 -0.59 15.04 -4.75
N ASP A 425 -0.16 13.85 -4.34
CA ASP A 425 0.23 13.48 -2.99
C ASP A 425 1.43 14.29 -2.48
N ARG A 426 2.53 14.33 -3.25
CA ARG A 426 3.72 15.12 -2.89
C ARG A 426 3.44 16.62 -2.94
N SER A 427 2.68 17.05 -3.93
CA SER A 427 2.33 18.45 -4.11
C SER A 427 1.49 18.98 -2.94
N LEU A 428 0.39 18.30 -2.58
CA LEU A 428 -0.43 18.68 -1.43
C LEU A 428 0.39 18.64 -0.13
N THR A 429 1.25 17.60 0.02
CA THR A 429 2.15 17.50 1.18
C THR A 429 3.07 18.73 1.28
N ASN A 430 3.65 19.22 0.17
CA ASN A 430 4.52 20.39 0.17
C ASN A 430 3.81 21.64 0.70
N PHE A 431 2.56 21.87 0.29
CA PHE A 431 1.77 23.00 0.79
C PHE A 431 1.49 22.87 2.30
N VAL A 432 1.20 21.67 2.78
CA VAL A 432 0.89 21.43 4.19
C VAL A 432 2.15 21.43 5.06
N VAL A 433 3.23 20.75 4.63
CA VAL A 433 4.46 20.62 5.42
C VAL A 433 5.17 21.96 5.57
N ARG A 434 4.92 22.94 4.69
CA ARG A 434 5.48 24.27 4.81
C ARG A 434 5.14 24.91 6.17
N ASP A 435 3.89 24.81 6.60
CA ASP A 435 3.36 25.50 7.78
C ASP A 435 3.07 24.54 8.96
N HIS A 436 2.98 23.22 8.72
CA HIS A 436 2.62 22.20 9.70
C HIS A 436 3.69 21.12 9.79
N ARG A 437 3.57 20.25 10.80
CA ARG A 437 4.30 18.98 10.86
C ARG A 437 3.58 17.93 10.03
N THR A 438 4.34 16.98 9.50
CA THR A 438 3.81 15.79 8.81
C THR A 438 4.47 14.54 9.33
N SER A 439 3.72 13.45 9.42
CA SER A 439 4.21 12.20 10.02
C SER A 439 3.88 10.96 9.20
N TYR A 440 4.39 9.85 9.66
CA TYR A 440 4.12 8.51 9.15
C TYR A 440 3.69 7.62 10.30
N GLN A 441 2.69 6.76 10.08
CA GLN A 441 2.20 5.81 11.08
C GLN A 441 2.36 4.39 10.54
N ASP A 442 3.38 3.68 10.99
CA ASP A 442 3.73 2.33 10.51
C ASP A 442 2.64 1.28 10.74
N THR A 443 1.83 1.49 11.76
CA THR A 443 0.75 0.58 12.16
C THR A 443 -0.55 0.81 11.40
N ALA A 444 -0.70 1.95 10.70
CA ALA A 444 -1.81 2.23 9.79
C ALA A 444 -1.50 1.60 8.42
N ILE A 445 -2.05 0.43 8.13
CA ILE A 445 -1.65 -0.37 6.97
C ILE A 445 -2.72 -0.33 5.89
N CYS A 446 -2.29 -0.08 4.67
CA CYS A 446 -3.06 -0.36 3.46
C CYS A 446 -2.26 -1.25 2.50
N SER A 447 -2.94 -1.82 1.54
CA SER A 447 -2.34 -2.63 0.49
C SER A 447 -2.78 -2.11 -0.87
N THR A 448 -1.86 -1.96 -1.83
CA THR A 448 -2.14 -1.45 -3.17
C THR A 448 -1.63 -2.39 -4.27
N LEU A 449 -2.11 -2.21 -5.49
CA LEU A 449 -1.64 -2.94 -6.66
C LEU A 449 -0.44 -2.24 -7.28
N VAL A 450 0.55 -3.04 -7.71
CA VAL A 450 1.70 -2.52 -8.45
C VAL A 450 1.76 -3.10 -9.86
N PRO A 451 2.35 -2.38 -10.83
CA PRO A 451 2.53 -2.87 -12.19
C PRO A 451 3.27 -4.21 -12.23
N ASN A 452 2.73 -5.16 -12.99
CA ASN A 452 3.34 -6.47 -13.25
C ASN A 452 4.08 -6.53 -14.60
N SER A 453 4.07 -5.46 -15.37
CA SER A 453 4.71 -5.32 -16.67
C SER A 453 5.79 -4.23 -16.62
N ASN A 454 7.00 -4.52 -17.16
CA ASN A 454 8.10 -3.56 -17.23
C ASN A 454 7.71 -2.27 -17.96
N LYS A 455 6.96 -2.35 -19.05
CA LYS A 455 6.53 -1.18 -19.83
C LYS A 455 5.66 -0.23 -19.00
N VAL A 456 4.72 -0.76 -18.21
CA VAL A 456 3.85 0.03 -17.33
C VAL A 456 4.66 0.57 -16.15
N PHE A 457 5.50 -0.26 -15.56
CA PHE A 457 6.37 0.11 -14.45
C PHE A 457 7.31 1.26 -14.82
N LEU A 458 8.04 1.18 -15.94
CA LEU A 458 8.96 2.23 -16.38
C LEU A 458 8.25 3.56 -16.66
N ARG A 459 7.04 3.53 -17.25
CA ARG A 459 6.23 4.74 -17.41
C ARG A 459 5.81 5.35 -16.07
N GLN A 460 5.42 4.52 -15.12
CA GLN A 460 5.08 4.97 -13.76
C GLN A 460 6.30 5.61 -13.07
N GLN A 461 7.49 4.96 -13.17
CA GLN A 461 8.72 5.47 -12.58
C GLN A 461 9.15 6.81 -13.20
N MET A 462 9.03 6.96 -14.53
CA MET A 462 9.31 8.22 -15.22
C MET A 462 8.39 9.35 -14.72
N ARG A 463 7.10 9.07 -14.60
CA ARG A 463 6.14 10.04 -14.06
C ARG A 463 6.49 10.45 -12.62
N TRP A 464 6.88 9.49 -11.78
CA TRP A 464 7.28 9.76 -10.41
C TRP A 464 8.57 10.58 -10.32
N LYS A 465 9.57 10.31 -11.18
CA LYS A 465 10.81 11.09 -11.22
C LYS A 465 10.56 12.55 -11.65
N ARG A 466 9.75 12.77 -12.68
CA ARG A 466 9.36 14.12 -13.10
C ARG A 466 8.64 14.88 -11.99
N SER A 467 7.66 14.24 -11.34
CA SER A 467 6.97 14.83 -10.20
C SER A 467 7.91 15.09 -9.03
N TRP A 468 8.75 14.09 -8.69
CA TRP A 468 9.72 14.22 -7.61
C TRP A 468 10.65 15.41 -7.82
N LEU A 469 11.21 15.56 -9.00
CA LEU A 469 12.13 16.67 -9.33
C LEU A 469 11.42 18.02 -9.17
N ARG A 470 10.29 18.20 -9.83
CA ARG A 470 9.50 19.42 -9.77
C ARG A 470 9.12 19.82 -8.35
N GLU A 471 8.55 18.88 -7.61
CA GLU A 471 8.05 19.16 -6.26
C GLU A 471 9.20 19.30 -5.24
N SER A 472 10.34 18.62 -5.44
CA SER A 472 11.51 18.79 -4.58
C SER A 472 12.19 20.15 -4.79
N LEU A 473 12.24 20.67 -6.02
CA LEU A 473 12.72 22.02 -6.29
C LEU A 473 11.85 23.08 -5.59
N LYS A 474 10.51 22.90 -5.63
CA LYS A 474 9.59 23.78 -4.89
C LYS A 474 9.75 23.68 -3.38
N ALA A 475 9.91 22.47 -2.86
CA ALA A 475 10.13 22.26 -1.44
C ALA A 475 11.46 22.87 -0.97
N GLY A 476 12.50 22.87 -1.82
CA GLY A 476 13.78 23.48 -1.55
C GLY A 476 13.68 24.97 -1.14
N ALA A 477 12.66 25.68 -1.60
CA ALA A 477 12.45 27.07 -1.22
C ALA A 477 12.13 27.29 0.27
N PHE A 478 11.66 26.27 1.01
CA PHE A 478 11.26 26.41 2.41
C PHE A 478 11.83 25.33 3.36
N MET A 479 12.34 24.21 2.85
CA MET A 479 12.80 23.10 3.69
C MET A 479 13.97 23.46 4.61
N TRP A 480 14.74 24.48 4.28
CA TRP A 480 15.81 25.03 5.13
C TRP A 480 15.29 25.60 6.48
N ARG A 481 13.98 25.87 6.58
CA ARG A 481 13.32 26.36 7.83
C ARG A 481 12.93 25.22 8.78
N LYS A 482 13.09 23.98 8.35
CA LYS A 482 12.78 22.79 9.16
C LYS A 482 13.96 22.50 10.10
N GLU A 483 13.81 21.46 10.90
CA GLU A 483 14.88 21.00 11.80
C GLU A 483 16.19 20.80 11.01
N PRO A 484 17.36 21.23 11.53
CA PRO A 484 18.61 21.31 10.76
C PRO A 484 19.05 19.98 10.12
N LEU A 485 18.97 18.85 10.86
CA LEU A 485 19.32 17.54 10.30
C LEU A 485 18.32 17.07 9.23
N MET A 486 17.05 17.41 9.38
CA MET A 486 16.05 17.14 8.36
C MET A 486 16.30 17.98 7.12
N SER A 487 16.61 19.26 7.28
CA SER A 487 16.96 20.19 6.21
C SER A 487 18.16 19.66 5.41
N LEU A 488 19.27 19.35 6.10
CA LEU A 488 20.45 18.75 5.50
C LEU A 488 20.11 17.46 4.75
N SER A 489 19.35 16.57 5.40
CA SER A 489 18.92 15.30 4.81
C SER A 489 18.04 15.49 3.57
N PHE A 490 17.19 16.52 3.54
CA PHE A 490 16.38 16.85 2.37
C PHE A 490 17.25 17.28 1.18
N TYR A 491 18.18 18.22 1.39
CA TYR A 491 19.05 18.68 0.29
C TYR A 491 20.01 17.60 -0.20
N MET A 492 20.55 16.77 0.69
CA MET A 492 21.31 15.60 0.27
C MET A 492 20.46 14.62 -0.53
N GLY A 493 19.22 14.35 -0.07
CA GLY A 493 18.26 13.52 -0.80
C GLY A 493 17.84 14.06 -2.16
N LEU A 494 17.98 15.38 -2.39
CA LEU A 494 17.80 16.03 -3.68
C LEU A 494 19.06 15.93 -4.56
N LEU A 495 20.22 16.27 -4.03
CA LEU A 495 21.47 16.38 -4.80
C LEU A 495 22.05 15.01 -5.20
N ILE A 496 22.04 14.03 -4.29
CA ILE A 496 22.62 12.70 -4.55
C ILE A 496 22.01 12.04 -5.79
N PRO A 497 20.68 11.93 -5.95
CA PRO A 497 20.09 11.33 -7.15
C PRO A 497 20.32 12.15 -8.43
N LEU A 498 20.54 13.47 -8.32
CA LEU A 498 20.86 14.31 -9.47
C LEU A 498 22.30 14.07 -9.95
N ILE A 499 23.25 13.91 -9.04
CA ILE A 499 24.68 13.68 -9.37
C ILE A 499 24.95 12.22 -9.74
N ALA A 500 24.16 11.27 -9.22
CA ALA A 500 24.38 9.84 -9.39
C ALA A 500 24.63 9.38 -10.84
N PRO A 501 23.88 9.82 -11.87
CA PRO A 501 24.16 9.41 -13.26
C PRO A 501 25.55 9.84 -13.74
N ILE A 502 26.03 11.01 -13.32
CA ILE A 502 27.35 11.54 -13.68
C ILE A 502 28.44 10.66 -13.05
N ILE A 503 28.30 10.35 -11.77
CA ILE A 503 29.23 9.46 -11.04
C ILE A 503 29.24 8.05 -11.64
N MET A 504 28.08 7.56 -12.08
CA MET A 504 27.96 6.25 -12.74
C MET A 504 28.74 6.22 -14.06
N VAL A 505 28.54 7.23 -14.93
CA VAL A 505 29.28 7.36 -16.18
C VAL A 505 30.77 7.46 -15.92
N TYR A 506 31.18 8.29 -14.96
CA TYR A 506 32.58 8.43 -14.59
C TYR A 506 33.23 7.10 -14.19
N ASN A 507 32.62 6.36 -13.26
CA ASN A 507 33.20 5.11 -12.75
C ASN A 507 33.11 3.92 -13.72
N LEU A 508 32.01 3.80 -14.49
CA LEU A 508 31.80 2.62 -15.33
C LEU A 508 32.27 2.79 -16.78
N ILE A 509 32.46 4.04 -17.23
CA ILE A 509 32.84 4.32 -18.61
C ILE A 509 34.18 5.04 -18.63
N TYR A 510 34.27 6.24 -18.03
CA TYR A 510 35.50 7.07 -18.15
C TYR A 510 36.72 6.38 -17.52
N VAL A 511 36.66 5.96 -16.26
CA VAL A 511 37.80 5.33 -15.56
C VAL A 511 38.32 4.07 -16.28
N PRO A 512 37.47 3.09 -16.66
CA PRO A 512 37.96 1.92 -17.40
C PRO A 512 38.56 2.24 -18.76
N LEU A 513 37.99 3.19 -19.52
CA LEU A 513 38.46 3.50 -20.86
C LEU A 513 39.74 4.37 -20.89
N THR A 514 39.87 5.29 -19.92
CA THR A 514 41.00 6.25 -19.93
C THR A 514 42.13 5.85 -18.99
N MET A 515 41.82 5.24 -17.86
CA MET A 515 42.81 4.87 -16.84
C MET A 515 43.12 3.38 -16.85
N HIS A 516 42.39 2.57 -17.63
CA HIS A 516 42.49 1.10 -17.66
C HIS A 516 42.36 0.44 -16.29
N ILE A 517 41.59 1.09 -15.36
CA ILE A 517 41.34 0.61 -13.99
C ILE A 517 39.94 0.05 -13.90
N PHE A 518 39.81 -1.19 -13.41
CA PHE A 518 38.48 -1.78 -13.15
C PHE A 518 37.85 -1.14 -11.88
N PRO A 519 36.58 -0.69 -11.91
CA PRO A 519 35.97 0.10 -10.83
C PRO A 519 35.51 -0.77 -9.66
N THR A 520 36.40 -1.57 -9.08
CA THR A 520 36.11 -2.57 -8.04
C THR A 520 35.46 -1.94 -6.81
N THR A 521 36.04 -0.84 -6.28
CA THR A 521 35.52 -0.16 -5.06
C THR A 521 34.13 0.40 -5.30
N PHE A 522 33.86 0.94 -6.49
CA PHE A 522 32.52 1.44 -6.85
C PHE A 522 31.49 0.31 -6.89
N LEU A 523 31.81 -0.80 -7.56
CA LEU A 523 30.93 -1.97 -7.64
C LEU A 523 30.71 -2.64 -6.27
N LEU A 524 31.77 -2.70 -5.45
CA LEU A 524 31.66 -3.17 -4.07
C LEU A 524 30.73 -2.26 -3.25
N GLY A 525 30.78 -0.95 -3.45
CA GLY A 525 29.86 0.01 -2.82
C GLY A 525 28.39 -0.27 -3.18
N ILE A 526 28.09 -0.50 -4.46
CA ILE A 526 26.74 -0.88 -4.91
C ILE A 526 26.31 -2.21 -4.27
N LEU A 527 27.20 -3.20 -4.22
CA LEU A 527 26.91 -4.49 -3.57
C LEU A 527 26.62 -4.31 -2.07
N MET A 528 27.43 -3.55 -1.35
CA MET A 528 27.21 -3.29 0.08
C MET A 528 25.87 -2.59 0.34
N MET A 529 25.50 -1.62 -0.48
CA MET A 529 24.21 -0.94 -0.36
C MET A 529 23.02 -1.88 -0.63
N SER A 530 23.16 -2.79 -1.60
CA SER A 530 22.13 -3.77 -1.91
C SER A 530 21.99 -4.82 -0.80
N LEU A 531 23.09 -5.26 -0.18
CA LEU A 531 23.08 -6.13 0.99
C LEU A 531 22.47 -5.45 2.21
N LEU A 532 22.78 -4.17 2.44
CA LEU A 532 22.18 -3.38 3.52
C LEU A 532 20.65 -3.36 3.38
N MET A 533 20.12 -3.09 2.18
CA MET A 533 18.68 -3.12 1.91
C MET A 533 18.09 -4.51 2.15
N SER A 534 18.75 -5.56 1.67
CA SER A 534 18.28 -6.94 1.78
C SER A 534 18.25 -7.43 3.23
N PHE A 535 19.30 -7.18 4.00
CA PHE A 535 19.35 -7.58 5.41
C PHE A 535 18.42 -6.73 6.30
N ALA A 536 18.24 -5.46 5.99
CA ALA A 536 17.23 -4.63 6.64
C ALA A 536 15.81 -5.19 6.40
N GLN A 537 15.50 -5.62 5.17
CA GLN A 537 14.25 -6.29 4.84
C GLN A 537 14.08 -7.58 5.65
N LEU A 538 15.12 -8.41 5.71
CA LEU A 538 15.12 -9.66 6.47
C LEU A 538 14.90 -9.42 7.97
N ARG A 539 15.54 -8.39 8.54
CA ARG A 539 15.43 -8.03 9.96
C ARG A 539 14.06 -7.49 10.35
N LEU A 540 13.49 -6.63 9.49
CA LEU A 540 12.26 -5.90 9.79
C LEU A 540 10.99 -6.67 9.41
N LYS A 541 11.02 -7.38 8.26
CA LYS A 541 9.90 -8.16 7.75
C LYS A 541 10.41 -9.55 7.36
N LYS A 542 10.41 -10.49 8.28
CA LYS A 542 10.83 -11.89 8.08
C LYS A 542 10.11 -12.52 6.88
N SER A 543 10.65 -12.31 5.70
CA SER A 543 10.06 -12.74 4.43
C SER A 543 11.15 -13.31 3.54
N SER A 544 10.83 -14.36 2.78
CA SER A 544 11.69 -14.93 1.73
C SER A 544 12.04 -13.93 0.62
N LEU A 545 11.38 -12.78 0.62
CA LEU A 545 11.59 -11.71 -0.36
C LEU A 545 12.88 -10.91 -0.16
N TRP A 546 13.60 -11.08 0.94
CA TRP A 546 14.79 -10.28 1.25
C TRP A 546 15.82 -10.23 0.11
N ILE A 547 16.02 -11.33 -0.62
CA ILE A 547 16.95 -11.41 -1.74
C ILE A 547 16.57 -10.48 -2.91
N TYR A 548 15.28 -10.12 -3.04
CA TYR A 548 14.82 -9.19 -4.07
C TYR A 548 15.22 -7.73 -3.78
N GLY A 549 15.74 -7.43 -2.59
CA GLY A 549 16.43 -6.18 -2.29
C GLY A 549 17.70 -6.01 -3.12
N LEU A 550 18.52 -7.07 -3.18
CA LEU A 550 19.70 -7.12 -4.05
C LEU A 550 19.34 -6.90 -5.53
N TRP A 551 18.37 -7.67 -6.03
CA TRP A 551 17.92 -7.55 -7.41
C TRP A 551 17.30 -6.18 -7.72
N PHE A 552 16.64 -5.55 -6.77
CA PHE A 552 16.06 -4.23 -6.96
C PHE A 552 17.16 -3.15 -7.13
N VAL A 553 18.23 -3.18 -6.32
CA VAL A 553 19.33 -2.21 -6.45
C VAL A 553 20.03 -2.38 -7.78
N LEU A 554 20.35 -3.62 -8.19
CA LEU A 554 20.94 -3.89 -9.51
C LEU A 554 20.05 -3.42 -10.66
N TYR A 555 18.74 -3.68 -10.57
CA TYR A 555 17.77 -3.19 -11.57
C TYR A 555 17.67 -1.65 -11.56
N TYR A 556 17.78 -1.03 -10.39
CA TYR A 556 17.78 0.43 -10.27
C TYR A 556 18.98 1.04 -10.97
N GLU A 557 20.17 0.57 -10.69
CA GLU A 557 21.41 1.09 -11.27
C GLU A 557 21.49 0.83 -12.78
N ALA A 558 21.12 -0.37 -13.23
CA ALA A 558 21.19 -0.75 -14.64
C ALA A 558 20.11 -0.06 -15.51
N ILE A 559 18.94 0.22 -14.98
CA ILE A 559 17.78 0.66 -15.78
C ILE A 559 17.15 1.94 -15.25
N LEU A 560 16.81 1.99 -13.96
CA LEU A 560 16.01 3.12 -13.46
C LEU A 560 16.81 4.40 -13.32
N LEU A 561 18.11 4.31 -13.00
CA LEU A 561 18.97 5.48 -12.86
C LEU A 561 19.00 6.30 -14.16
N TRP A 562 19.08 5.63 -15.30
CA TRP A 562 19.15 6.27 -16.63
C TRP A 562 17.88 7.02 -17.05
N GLN A 563 16.78 6.81 -16.33
CA GLN A 563 15.61 7.66 -16.50
C GLN A 563 15.79 9.07 -15.89
N MET A 564 16.78 9.26 -15.00
CA MET A 564 16.95 10.54 -14.31
C MET A 564 17.42 11.66 -15.26
N PRO A 565 18.47 11.50 -16.09
CA PRO A 565 18.85 12.50 -17.10
C PRO A 565 17.68 12.86 -18.04
N TYR A 566 16.92 11.86 -18.49
CA TYR A 566 15.74 12.12 -19.31
C TYR A 566 14.64 12.89 -18.54
N ALA A 567 14.49 12.63 -17.25
CA ALA A 567 13.55 13.39 -16.42
C ALA A 567 14.00 14.85 -16.26
N TRP A 568 15.32 15.15 -16.21
CA TRP A 568 15.83 16.53 -16.11
C TRP A 568 15.40 17.40 -17.29
N ILE A 569 15.44 16.83 -18.50
CA ILE A 569 15.10 17.54 -19.73
C ILE A 569 13.63 17.40 -20.14
N THR A 570 12.81 16.78 -19.32
CA THR A 570 11.37 16.54 -19.60
C THR A 570 10.45 16.71 -18.38
N PHE A 571 10.95 17.34 -17.30
CA PHE A 571 10.19 17.43 -16.04
C PHE A 571 8.94 18.32 -16.13
N TRP A 572 8.83 19.18 -17.14
CA TRP A 572 7.63 19.98 -17.46
C TRP A 572 6.52 19.19 -18.15
N VAL A 573 6.81 17.96 -18.65
CA VAL A 573 5.78 17.13 -19.30
C VAL A 573 4.81 16.62 -18.25
N SER A 574 3.53 16.93 -18.38
CA SER A 574 2.47 16.64 -17.41
C SER A 574 1.41 15.65 -17.88
N ASP A 575 1.71 14.82 -18.89
CA ASP A 575 0.79 13.78 -19.38
C ASP A 575 0.72 12.56 -18.44
N TRP A 576 -0.49 12.16 -18.04
CA TRP A 576 -0.72 10.96 -17.21
C TRP A 576 -0.29 9.64 -17.86
N GLY A 577 -0.35 9.53 -19.20
CA GLY A 577 0.26 8.47 -20.02
C GLY A 577 -0.13 7.01 -19.78
N THR A 578 -0.81 6.69 -18.68
CA THR A 578 -1.05 5.32 -18.23
C THR A 578 -2.45 4.78 -18.51
N ARG A 579 -3.45 5.63 -18.73
CA ARG A 579 -4.85 5.22 -18.91
C ARG A 579 -5.44 5.86 -20.17
N GLY A 580 -5.45 5.14 -21.29
CA GLY A 580 -6.33 5.28 -22.46
C GLY A 580 -6.52 6.63 -23.21
N SER A 581 -6.11 7.77 -22.66
CA SER A 581 -6.50 9.10 -23.16
C SER A 581 -5.90 9.48 -24.52
N LYS A 582 -4.71 9.01 -24.87
CA LYS A 582 -4.08 9.35 -26.17
C LYS A 582 -4.75 8.69 -27.38
N ARG A 583 -5.28 7.47 -27.22
CA ARG A 583 -5.92 6.74 -28.33
C ARG A 583 -7.31 7.30 -28.66
N LYS A 584 -8.06 7.75 -27.62
CA LYS A 584 -9.37 8.41 -27.82
C LYS A 584 -9.23 9.84 -28.38
N ARG A 585 -8.22 10.61 -27.96
CA ARG A 585 -7.96 11.95 -28.50
C ARG A 585 -7.56 11.92 -29.98
N LYS A 586 -6.74 10.94 -30.40
CA LYS A 586 -6.42 10.71 -31.81
C LYS A 586 -7.65 10.23 -32.62
N LYS A 587 -8.52 9.37 -32.04
CA LYS A 587 -9.77 8.95 -32.70
C LYS A 587 -10.79 10.08 -32.76
N ALA A 588 -10.93 10.92 -31.75
CA ALA A 588 -11.82 12.06 -31.74
C ALA A 588 -11.34 13.17 -32.71
N GLN A 589 -10.05 13.35 -32.87
CA GLN A 589 -9.46 14.26 -33.87
C GLN A 589 -9.53 13.71 -35.30
N ALA A 590 -9.54 12.37 -35.45
CA ALA A 590 -9.66 11.72 -36.77
C ALA A 590 -11.11 11.55 -37.25
N ASN A 591 -12.11 11.72 -36.38
CA ASN A 591 -13.53 11.66 -36.79
C ASN A 591 -14.42 12.55 -35.90
N PRO A 592 -14.52 13.86 -36.23
CA PRO A 592 -15.32 14.83 -35.48
C PRO A 592 -16.82 14.51 -35.40
N GLN A 593 -17.37 13.80 -36.37
CA GLN A 593 -18.81 13.48 -36.44
C GLN A 593 -19.22 12.34 -35.49
N SER A 594 -18.32 11.45 -35.11
CA SER A 594 -18.61 10.41 -34.11
C SER A 594 -18.58 10.95 -32.65
N ALA A 595 -17.84 12.03 -32.42
CA ALA A 595 -17.79 12.68 -31.12
C ALA A 595 -19.09 13.42 -30.75
N ALA A 596 -19.78 13.96 -31.74
CA ALA A 596 -21.06 14.66 -31.56
C ALA A 596 -22.23 13.71 -31.20
N ARG A 597 -22.18 12.45 -31.64
CA ARG A 597 -23.21 11.44 -31.29
C ARG A 597 -23.02 10.81 -29.87
N GLU A 598 -21.83 10.84 -29.32
CA GLU A 598 -21.58 10.34 -27.95
C GLU A 598 -21.90 11.36 -26.84
N THR A 599 -22.15 12.64 -27.20
CA THR A 599 -22.44 13.72 -26.23
C THR A 599 -23.90 13.82 -25.82
N VAL A 600 -24.81 13.02 -26.41
CA VAL A 600 -26.23 12.99 -26.04
C VAL A 600 -26.56 11.66 -25.36
N ARG A 601 -26.05 11.45 -24.17
CA ARG A 601 -26.68 10.57 -23.17
C ARG A 601 -27.36 11.47 -22.13
N PRO A 602 -28.67 11.26 -21.86
CA PRO A 602 -29.37 12.06 -20.85
C PRO A 602 -28.68 11.86 -19.50
N ALA A 603 -28.56 12.93 -18.73
CA ALA A 603 -28.07 12.90 -17.36
C ALA A 603 -28.90 11.86 -16.60
N SER A 604 -28.25 10.76 -16.16
CA SER A 604 -28.87 9.80 -15.27
C SER A 604 -29.26 10.55 -13.98
N ALA A 605 -30.53 10.46 -13.60
CA ALA A 605 -31.11 11.02 -12.40
C ALA A 605 -30.27 10.65 -11.15
N PRO A 606 -30.28 11.48 -10.11
CA PRO A 606 -29.71 11.11 -8.82
C PRO A 606 -30.29 9.78 -8.38
N ILE A 607 -29.50 8.95 -7.71
CA ILE A 607 -29.95 7.67 -7.14
C ILE A 607 -31.12 8.03 -6.22
N GLU A 608 -32.38 7.79 -6.66
CA GLU A 608 -33.56 8.03 -5.86
C GLU A 608 -33.47 7.19 -4.58
N LYS A 609 -33.67 7.85 -3.46
CA LYS A 609 -33.84 7.17 -2.17
C LYS A 609 -35.06 6.26 -2.31
N PRO A 610 -35.00 4.98 -1.94
CA PRO A 610 -36.19 4.15 -1.91
C PRO A 610 -37.17 4.77 -0.92
N HIS A 611 -38.42 4.99 -1.37
CA HIS A 611 -39.51 5.42 -0.51
C HIS A 611 -39.69 4.40 0.64
N PRO A 612 -39.95 4.85 1.87
CA PRO A 612 -40.30 3.95 2.95
C PRO A 612 -41.70 3.36 2.65
N GLN A 613 -41.76 2.05 2.56
CA GLN A 613 -43.00 1.31 2.80
C GLN A 613 -43.06 0.91 4.25
#